data_ef763b95ed5d7ca51ceb3351c98ca442
#
_entry.id   ef763b95ed5d7ca51ceb3351c98ca442
#
_cell.length_a   1.000
_cell.length_b   1.000
_cell.length_c   1.000
_cell.angle_alpha   90.00
_cell.angle_beta   90.00
_cell.angle_gamma   90.00
#
_symmetry.space_group_name_H-M   'P 1'
#
loop_
_entity.id
_entity.type
_entity.pdbx_description
1 polymer ?
#
loop_
_entity_poly.entity_id
_entity_poly.type
_entity_poly.pdbx_seq_one_letter_code
_entity_poly.pdbx_strand_id
1 'polypeptide(L)'
;MIITNELNLPAPFVDAATSDYKYTPKRYSVTSVLKGVREAILQRRHDDEIEQDAADMVWAIFGSAVHSILENSQETAEQLKENWFSVDMGDGYELSGIFDLYDDATGTVTDYKTATAWKVVFGEFDDWKRQTLCYVWMLRAIGFDAKRGEIVAMLKDHSKTKAKADHTYPQHPVYRIGWDFSEQEIAECGEWLRGRFEEIKRAEALPDDELPMCTEEERWHKADKWAVMKEGRKTAVKLYDSEEEAQECVEEEGDKFYVEHRPGDDSKCRDYCSACAFCSHYKELINNVD
;
A
#
# COMPACT_ATOMS: atom_id res chain seq x y z
N MET A 1 -14.61 -0.59 -13.49
CA MET A 1 -15.06 -0.52 -12.08
C MET A 1 -16.44 0.09 -12.03
N ILE A 2 -17.34 -0.44 -11.21
CA ILE A 2 -18.72 0.03 -10.97
C ILE A 2 -18.71 0.86 -9.68
N ILE A 3 -19.17 2.12 -9.75
CA ILE A 3 -19.30 2.96 -8.56
C ILE A 3 -20.75 2.94 -8.08
N THR A 4 -20.97 2.43 -6.88
CA THR A 4 -22.27 2.50 -6.19
C THR A 4 -22.39 3.80 -5.41
N ASN A 5 -23.60 4.14 -4.94
CA ASN A 5 -23.86 5.37 -4.19
C ASN A 5 -24.93 5.13 -3.13
N GLU A 6 -24.59 4.39 -2.09
CA GLU A 6 -25.50 4.00 -1.03
C GLU A 6 -26.00 5.18 -0.19
N LEU A 7 -25.17 6.20 -0.02
CA LEU A 7 -25.49 7.40 0.75
C LEU A 7 -26.23 8.48 -0.07
N ASN A 8 -26.57 8.22 -1.33
CA ASN A 8 -27.15 9.21 -2.25
C ASN A 8 -26.36 10.53 -2.29
N LEU A 9 -25.05 10.42 -2.41
CA LEU A 9 -24.16 11.57 -2.53
C LEU A 9 -24.44 12.36 -3.82
N PRO A 10 -24.20 13.68 -3.84
CA PRO A 10 -24.41 14.49 -5.04
C PRO A 10 -23.60 14.02 -6.25
N ALA A 11 -24.19 14.15 -7.45
CA ALA A 11 -23.56 13.70 -8.70
C ALA A 11 -22.10 14.16 -8.88
N PRO A 12 -21.69 15.41 -8.56
CA PRO A 12 -20.29 15.82 -8.66
C PRO A 12 -19.33 15.03 -7.75
N PHE A 13 -19.82 14.53 -6.60
CA PHE A 13 -19.00 13.68 -5.72
C PHE A 13 -18.82 12.29 -6.35
N VAL A 14 -19.88 11.70 -6.88
CA VAL A 14 -19.82 10.39 -7.55
C VAL A 14 -18.95 10.46 -8.80
N ASP A 15 -19.04 11.54 -9.57
CA ASP A 15 -18.20 11.80 -10.74
C ASP A 15 -16.71 11.86 -10.33
N ALA A 16 -16.38 12.57 -9.25
CA ALA A 16 -15.02 12.65 -8.73
C ALA A 16 -14.49 11.30 -8.18
N ALA A 17 -15.39 10.40 -7.77
CA ALA A 17 -15.03 9.04 -7.35
C ALA A 17 -14.78 8.11 -8.54
N THR A 18 -15.26 8.47 -9.73
CA THR A 18 -15.14 7.66 -10.93
C THR A 18 -13.78 7.87 -11.59
N SER A 19 -13.12 6.80 -11.98
CA SER A 19 -11.85 6.85 -12.69
C SER A 19 -12.03 6.41 -14.14
N ASP A 20 -11.56 7.20 -15.08
CA ASP A 20 -11.49 6.84 -16.51
C ASP A 20 -10.26 5.99 -16.84
N TYR A 21 -9.47 5.62 -15.84
CA TYR A 21 -8.28 4.80 -16.05
C TYR A 21 -8.64 3.45 -16.67
N LYS A 22 -7.95 3.12 -17.77
CA LYS A 22 -8.07 1.82 -18.41
C LYS A 22 -6.73 1.12 -18.47
N TYR A 23 -6.74 -0.15 -18.13
CA TYR A 23 -5.56 -0.98 -18.23
C TYR A 23 -5.12 -1.14 -19.68
N THR A 24 -3.84 -0.88 -19.93
CA THR A 24 -3.20 -1.17 -21.21
C THR A 24 -2.61 -2.59 -21.14
N PRO A 25 -2.82 -3.45 -22.14
CA PRO A 25 -2.21 -4.78 -22.18
C PRO A 25 -0.69 -4.70 -21.98
N LYS A 26 -0.14 -5.60 -21.18
CA LYS A 26 1.30 -5.71 -20.87
C LYS A 26 1.95 -4.49 -20.23
N ARG A 27 1.20 -3.46 -19.88
CA ARG A 27 1.71 -2.28 -19.17
C ARG A 27 1.26 -2.31 -17.72
N TYR A 28 2.21 -2.28 -16.79
CA TYR A 28 1.97 -2.25 -15.35
C TYR A 28 2.59 -1.01 -14.74
N SER A 29 1.85 -0.32 -13.87
CA SER A 29 2.38 0.81 -13.12
C SER A 29 3.24 0.36 -11.95
N VAL A 30 4.12 1.25 -11.44
CA VAL A 30 4.88 1.01 -10.20
C VAL A 30 3.96 0.56 -9.08
N THR A 31 2.82 1.25 -8.86
CA THR A 31 1.86 0.89 -7.83
C THR A 31 1.22 -0.49 -8.05
N SER A 32 1.07 -0.93 -9.31
CA SER A 32 0.55 -2.27 -9.62
C SER A 32 1.56 -3.37 -9.34
N VAL A 33 2.84 -3.18 -9.68
CA VAL A 33 3.89 -4.21 -9.45
C VAL A 33 4.28 -4.34 -7.98
N LEU A 34 4.03 -3.30 -7.18
CA LEU A 34 4.20 -3.34 -5.72
C LEU A 34 3.10 -4.11 -4.98
N LYS A 35 1.98 -4.38 -5.64
CA LYS A 35 0.94 -5.29 -5.14
C LYS A 35 1.34 -6.75 -5.38
N GLY A 36 0.63 -7.68 -4.75
CA GLY A 36 0.73 -9.10 -5.09
C GLY A 36 0.35 -9.35 -6.55
N VAL A 37 1.04 -10.27 -7.22
CA VAL A 37 0.79 -10.60 -8.63
C VAL A 37 -0.67 -11.03 -8.85
N ARG A 38 -1.22 -11.86 -7.95
CA ARG A 38 -2.64 -12.27 -7.98
C ARG A 38 -3.58 -11.05 -7.93
N GLU A 39 -3.36 -10.15 -6.99
CA GLU A 39 -4.17 -8.93 -6.84
C GLU A 39 -4.12 -8.08 -8.13
N ALA A 40 -2.92 -7.82 -8.64
CA ALA A 40 -2.73 -7.00 -9.83
C ALA A 40 -3.42 -7.58 -11.07
N ILE A 41 -3.37 -8.91 -11.25
CA ILE A 41 -4.00 -9.60 -12.38
C ILE A 41 -5.53 -9.63 -12.22
N LEU A 42 -6.04 -10.00 -11.04
CA LEU A 42 -7.49 -10.04 -10.81
C LEU A 42 -8.13 -8.66 -10.96
N GLN A 43 -7.49 -7.60 -10.46
CA GLN A 43 -7.97 -6.23 -10.65
C GLN A 43 -8.10 -5.86 -12.14
N ARG A 44 -7.16 -6.29 -12.97
CA ARG A 44 -7.18 -6.00 -14.41
C ARG A 44 -8.23 -6.81 -15.16
N ARG A 45 -8.39 -8.08 -14.79
CA ARG A 45 -9.36 -8.99 -15.45
C ARG A 45 -10.79 -8.63 -15.15
N HIS A 46 -11.06 -8.20 -13.92
CA HIS A 46 -12.40 -7.92 -13.40
C HIS A 46 -12.66 -6.43 -13.19
N ASP A 47 -11.92 -5.54 -13.87
CA ASP A 47 -12.06 -4.10 -13.69
C ASP A 47 -13.49 -3.59 -13.90
N ASP A 48 -14.20 -4.14 -14.85
CA ASP A 48 -15.59 -3.84 -15.17
C ASP A 48 -16.62 -4.48 -14.25
N GLU A 49 -16.20 -5.44 -13.41
CA GLU A 49 -17.04 -6.17 -12.46
C GLU A 49 -16.80 -5.75 -11.00
N ILE A 50 -15.66 -5.11 -10.70
CA ILE A 50 -15.33 -4.65 -9.34
C ILE A 50 -16.28 -3.50 -8.96
N GLU A 51 -16.96 -3.66 -7.82
CA GLU A 51 -17.83 -2.65 -7.23
C GLU A 51 -17.15 -1.94 -6.06
N GLN A 52 -17.26 -0.62 -6.01
CA GLN A 52 -16.83 0.21 -4.88
C GLN A 52 -17.87 1.30 -4.61
N ASP A 53 -18.14 1.60 -3.34
CA ASP A 53 -19.05 2.72 -3.03
C ASP A 53 -18.32 4.08 -3.11
N ALA A 54 -19.01 5.08 -3.62
CA ALA A 54 -18.46 6.43 -3.75
C ALA A 54 -17.97 7.00 -2.41
N ALA A 55 -18.61 6.64 -1.29
CA ALA A 55 -18.20 7.10 0.04
C ALA A 55 -16.83 6.55 0.45
N ASP A 56 -16.48 5.33 0.03
CA ASP A 56 -15.17 4.72 0.32
C ASP A 56 -14.04 5.38 -0.46
N MET A 57 -14.39 6.06 -1.57
CA MET A 57 -13.41 6.74 -2.43
C MET A 57 -12.97 8.13 -1.92
N VAL A 58 -13.51 8.61 -0.79
CA VAL A 58 -13.22 9.96 -0.26
C VAL A 58 -11.73 10.24 -0.11
N TRP A 59 -10.95 9.24 0.31
CA TRP A 59 -9.51 9.43 0.51
C TRP A 59 -8.71 9.41 -0.79
N ALA A 60 -9.19 8.69 -1.80
CA ALA A 60 -8.63 8.73 -3.15
C ALA A 60 -8.91 10.10 -3.78
N ILE A 61 -10.13 10.62 -3.69
CA ILE A 61 -10.52 11.97 -4.13
C ILE A 61 -9.62 13.02 -3.46
N PHE A 62 -9.43 12.92 -2.13
CA PHE A 62 -8.59 13.85 -1.39
C PHE A 62 -7.13 13.80 -1.86
N GLY A 63 -6.59 12.61 -2.07
CA GLY A 63 -5.24 12.43 -2.63
C GLY A 63 -5.11 13.08 -4.01
N SER A 64 -6.02 12.76 -4.94
CA SER A 64 -6.04 13.32 -6.30
C SER A 64 -6.15 14.85 -6.32
N ALA A 65 -6.98 15.42 -5.43
CA ALA A 65 -7.09 16.87 -5.30
C ALA A 65 -5.78 17.53 -4.87
N VAL A 66 -5.07 16.93 -3.91
CA VAL A 66 -3.75 17.41 -3.46
C VAL A 66 -2.73 17.34 -4.58
N HIS A 67 -2.64 16.20 -5.30
CA HIS A 67 -1.73 16.05 -6.46
C HIS A 67 -2.04 17.09 -7.52
N SER A 68 -3.31 17.27 -7.91
CA SER A 68 -3.71 18.26 -8.90
C SER A 68 -3.33 19.70 -8.52
N ILE A 69 -3.42 20.08 -7.24
CA ILE A 69 -2.99 21.42 -6.77
C ILE A 69 -1.48 21.57 -6.89
N LEU A 70 -0.71 20.55 -6.50
CA LEU A 70 0.76 20.60 -6.53
C LEU A 70 1.29 20.52 -7.97
N GLU A 71 0.68 19.72 -8.84
CA GLU A 71 0.97 19.67 -10.27
C GLU A 71 0.85 21.06 -10.94
N ASN A 72 -0.22 21.79 -10.62
CA ASN A 72 -0.46 23.12 -11.18
C ASN A 72 0.34 24.24 -10.50
N SER A 73 1.22 23.94 -9.54
CA SER A 73 2.09 24.94 -8.91
C SER A 73 3.30 25.29 -9.80
N GLN A 74 4.08 26.31 -9.43
CA GLN A 74 5.29 26.69 -10.17
C GLN A 74 6.41 25.65 -9.96
N GLU A 75 7.17 25.39 -11.03
CA GLU A 75 8.42 24.61 -11.00
C GLU A 75 9.63 25.48 -11.34
N THR A 76 10.82 25.02 -10.96
CA THR A 76 12.08 25.61 -11.40
C THR A 76 12.58 24.97 -12.68
N ALA A 77 13.62 25.54 -13.31
CA ALA A 77 14.18 25.01 -14.56
C ALA A 77 14.80 23.60 -14.41
N GLU A 78 15.18 23.23 -13.19
CA GLU A 78 15.79 21.91 -12.87
C GLU A 78 14.76 20.88 -12.40
N GLN A 79 13.46 21.25 -12.35
CA GLN A 79 12.40 20.38 -11.86
C GLN A 79 11.52 19.87 -12.98
N LEU A 80 11.12 18.61 -12.89
CA LEU A 80 10.12 17.95 -13.73
C LEU A 80 8.97 17.48 -12.85
N LYS A 81 7.72 17.78 -13.21
CA LYS A 81 6.52 17.40 -12.47
C LYS A 81 5.59 16.52 -13.29
N GLU A 82 4.95 15.56 -12.63
CA GLU A 82 3.86 14.71 -13.18
C GLU A 82 4.17 14.15 -14.57
N ASN A 83 5.44 13.83 -14.84
CA ASN A 83 5.82 13.26 -16.11
C ASN A 83 5.54 11.76 -16.14
N TRP A 84 4.70 11.37 -17.09
CA TRP A 84 4.52 9.96 -17.42
C TRP A 84 5.72 9.43 -18.20
N PHE A 85 6.18 8.24 -17.84
CA PHE A 85 7.25 7.55 -18.54
C PHE A 85 7.14 6.04 -18.38
N SER A 86 7.85 5.29 -19.22
CA SER A 86 7.90 3.83 -19.09
C SER A 86 9.30 3.30 -19.39
N VAL A 87 9.54 2.10 -18.85
CA VAL A 87 10.76 1.32 -19.10
C VAL A 87 10.35 -0.01 -19.69
N ASP A 88 11.03 -0.43 -20.77
CA ASP A 88 10.83 -1.73 -21.41
C ASP A 88 11.31 -2.86 -20.48
N MET A 89 10.41 -3.81 -20.23
CA MET A 89 10.65 -4.99 -19.38
C MET A 89 10.76 -6.29 -20.20
N GLY A 90 10.92 -6.17 -21.53
CA GLY A 90 11.03 -7.29 -22.46
C GLY A 90 9.69 -7.89 -22.86
N ASP A 91 9.66 -8.59 -23.99
CA ASP A 91 8.48 -9.26 -24.56
C ASP A 91 7.27 -8.33 -24.79
N GLY A 92 7.51 -7.03 -24.93
CA GLY A 92 6.50 -5.99 -25.08
C GLY A 92 5.83 -5.60 -23.76
N TYR A 93 6.36 -6.00 -22.61
CA TYR A 93 5.92 -5.52 -21.30
C TYR A 93 6.60 -4.21 -20.93
N GLU A 94 5.87 -3.33 -20.29
CA GLU A 94 6.32 -2.02 -19.85
C GLU A 94 6.03 -1.80 -18.36
N LEU A 95 7.03 -1.33 -17.63
CA LEU A 95 6.81 -0.71 -16.31
C LEU A 95 6.56 0.78 -16.54
N SER A 96 5.41 1.27 -16.14
CA SER A 96 5.05 2.69 -16.27
C SER A 96 4.97 3.38 -14.91
N GLY A 97 5.17 4.68 -14.90
CA GLY A 97 5.05 5.50 -13.71
C GLY A 97 4.79 6.95 -14.04
N ILE A 98 4.24 7.65 -13.04
CA ILE A 98 4.20 9.10 -12.97
C ILE A 98 4.84 9.43 -11.63
N PHE A 99 5.94 10.19 -11.64
CA PHE A 99 6.51 10.73 -10.41
C PHE A 99 5.93 12.14 -10.20
N ASP A 100 5.73 12.52 -8.95
CA ASP A 100 5.14 13.83 -8.65
C ASP A 100 6.13 14.97 -8.90
N LEU A 101 7.40 14.77 -8.52
CA LEU A 101 8.47 15.74 -8.74
C LEU A 101 9.81 15.02 -8.87
N TYR A 102 10.62 15.41 -9.85
CA TYR A 102 12.03 15.10 -9.93
C TYR A 102 12.84 16.38 -9.98
N ASP A 103 13.82 16.50 -9.12
CA ASP A 103 14.77 17.62 -9.07
C ASP A 103 16.14 17.13 -9.57
N ASP A 104 16.51 17.58 -10.77
CA ASP A 104 17.73 17.14 -11.46
C ASP A 104 19.00 17.68 -10.77
N ALA A 105 18.95 18.86 -10.16
CA ALA A 105 20.10 19.43 -9.45
C ALA A 105 20.53 18.56 -8.25
N THR A 106 19.59 17.89 -7.62
CA THR A 106 19.85 17.04 -6.44
C THR A 106 19.76 15.54 -6.74
N GLY A 107 19.21 15.16 -7.89
CA GLY A 107 18.88 13.77 -8.23
C GLY A 107 17.79 13.17 -7.34
N THR A 108 16.84 13.99 -6.89
CA THR A 108 15.81 13.61 -5.92
C THR A 108 14.46 13.40 -6.58
N VAL A 109 13.87 12.23 -6.36
CA VAL A 109 12.45 11.96 -6.66
C VAL A 109 11.64 12.23 -5.40
N THR A 110 10.70 13.14 -5.48
CA THR A 110 9.74 13.42 -4.39
C THR A 110 8.37 12.89 -4.78
N ASP A 111 7.72 12.22 -3.84
CA ASP A 111 6.36 11.73 -3.98
C ASP A 111 5.50 12.31 -2.82
N TYR A 112 4.35 12.86 -3.16
CA TYR A 112 3.44 13.48 -2.23
C TYR A 112 2.42 12.46 -1.71
N LYS A 113 2.25 12.40 -0.39
CA LYS A 113 1.31 11.47 0.23
C LYS A 113 0.31 12.18 1.13
N THR A 114 -0.91 11.70 1.14
CA THR A 114 -1.87 12.00 2.21
C THR A 114 -1.91 10.82 3.16
N ALA A 115 -1.57 11.02 4.42
CA ALA A 115 -1.40 9.96 5.40
C ALA A 115 -2.02 10.31 6.75
N THR A 116 -2.15 9.32 7.62
CA THR A 116 -2.47 9.57 9.03
C THR A 116 -1.20 9.90 9.82
N ALA A 117 -1.33 10.68 10.89
CA ALA A 117 -0.23 10.94 11.81
C ALA A 117 0.30 9.64 12.46
N TRP A 118 -0.55 8.62 12.60
CA TRP A 118 -0.17 7.32 13.16
C TRP A 118 0.83 6.56 12.28
N LYS A 119 0.78 6.69 10.96
CA LYS A 119 1.81 6.11 10.08
C LYS A 119 3.20 6.64 10.44
N VAL A 120 3.29 7.92 10.78
CA VAL A 120 4.55 8.54 11.21
C VAL A 120 4.95 8.07 12.61
N VAL A 121 4.00 7.98 13.53
CA VAL A 121 4.25 7.50 14.90
C VAL A 121 4.76 6.07 14.92
N PHE A 122 4.21 5.19 14.08
CA PHE A 122 4.66 3.80 13.99
C PHE A 122 5.96 3.63 13.19
N GLY A 123 6.33 4.59 12.35
CA GLY A 123 7.58 4.56 11.60
C GLY A 123 7.61 3.52 10.47
N GLU A 124 6.46 3.10 9.98
CA GLU A 124 6.31 2.09 8.93
C GLU A 124 6.37 2.74 7.53
N PHE A 125 7.57 2.82 6.94
CA PHE A 125 7.80 3.55 5.69
C PHE A 125 8.35 2.67 4.56
N ASP A 126 8.40 1.36 4.70
CA ASP A 126 9.00 0.44 3.73
C ASP A 126 8.28 0.49 2.38
N ASP A 127 6.95 0.62 2.38
CA ASP A 127 6.14 0.80 1.19
C ASP A 127 6.50 2.10 0.44
N TRP A 128 6.70 3.19 1.15
CA TRP A 128 7.11 4.47 0.59
C TRP A 128 8.55 4.41 0.04
N LYS A 129 9.46 3.84 0.83
CA LYS A 129 10.86 3.65 0.42
C LYS A 129 10.94 2.82 -0.86
N ARG A 130 10.22 1.70 -0.91
CA ARG A 130 10.19 0.81 -2.08
C ARG A 130 9.61 1.50 -3.32
N GLN A 131 8.52 2.27 -3.18
CA GLN A 131 7.94 3.00 -4.29
C GLN A 131 8.91 4.04 -4.86
N THR A 132 9.53 4.87 -4.02
CA THR A 132 10.49 5.88 -4.48
C THR A 132 11.75 5.27 -5.08
N LEU A 133 12.21 4.12 -4.55
CA LEU A 133 13.34 3.37 -5.14
C LEU A 133 13.00 2.85 -6.56
N CYS A 134 11.78 2.38 -6.79
CA CYS A 134 11.33 1.99 -8.13
C CYS A 134 11.38 3.19 -9.10
N TYR A 135 10.93 4.36 -8.70
CA TYR A 135 11.02 5.57 -9.53
C TYR A 135 12.48 6.00 -9.78
N VAL A 136 13.34 5.94 -8.76
CA VAL A 136 14.77 6.20 -8.93
C VAL A 136 15.38 5.26 -9.95
N TRP A 137 15.11 3.95 -9.84
CA TRP A 137 15.59 2.96 -10.80
C TRP A 137 15.08 3.24 -12.23
N MET A 138 13.80 3.56 -12.38
CA MET A 138 13.20 3.86 -13.67
C MET A 138 13.83 5.09 -14.33
N LEU A 139 14.05 6.17 -13.56
CA LEU A 139 14.72 7.38 -14.05
C LEU A 139 16.16 7.10 -14.48
N ARG A 140 16.89 6.30 -13.71
CA ARG A 140 18.25 5.84 -14.09
C ARG A 140 18.23 5.04 -15.39
N ALA A 141 17.25 4.18 -15.59
CA ALA A 141 17.10 3.38 -16.80
C ALA A 141 16.89 4.23 -18.06
N ILE A 142 16.33 5.42 -17.95
CA ILE A 142 16.12 6.36 -19.05
C ILE A 142 17.15 7.51 -19.10
N GLY A 143 18.19 7.45 -18.25
CA GLY A 143 19.38 8.31 -18.36
C GLY A 143 19.46 9.51 -17.41
N PHE A 144 18.59 9.62 -16.40
CA PHE A 144 18.69 10.64 -15.35
C PHE A 144 19.62 10.18 -14.21
N ASP A 145 20.26 11.12 -13.52
CA ASP A 145 21.12 10.82 -12.35
C ASP A 145 20.34 10.80 -11.03
N ALA A 146 19.20 10.10 -11.02
CA ALA A 146 18.39 9.94 -9.82
C ALA A 146 19.10 9.02 -8.80
N LYS A 147 19.11 9.42 -7.53
CA LYS A 147 19.82 8.69 -6.45
C LYS A 147 19.13 8.78 -5.09
N ARG A 148 18.13 9.65 -4.96
CA ARG A 148 17.43 9.89 -3.70
C ARG A 148 15.92 9.81 -3.90
N GLY A 149 15.24 9.14 -2.98
CA GLY A 149 13.78 9.19 -2.83
C GLY A 149 13.39 10.04 -1.64
N GLU A 150 12.33 10.82 -1.75
CA GLU A 150 11.77 11.61 -0.68
C GLU A 150 10.24 11.52 -0.68
N ILE A 151 9.66 11.45 0.52
CA ILE A 151 8.22 11.58 0.73
C ILE A 151 7.93 12.88 1.46
N VAL A 152 6.95 13.63 0.95
CA VAL A 152 6.35 14.77 1.64
C VAL A 152 4.90 14.41 1.94
N ALA A 153 4.64 14.01 3.19
CA ALA A 153 3.34 13.53 3.63
C ALA A 153 2.53 14.63 4.33
N MET A 154 1.30 14.84 3.86
CA MET A 154 0.31 15.71 4.50
C MET A 154 -0.52 14.86 5.46
N LEU A 155 -0.48 15.18 6.76
CA LEU A 155 -1.10 14.41 7.83
C LEU A 155 -2.54 14.87 8.04
N LYS A 156 -3.49 14.16 7.44
CA LYS A 156 -4.92 14.51 7.38
C LYS A 156 -5.64 14.55 8.72
N ASP A 157 -5.10 13.90 9.75
CA ASP A 157 -5.64 13.82 11.11
C ASP A 157 -4.73 14.45 12.16
N HIS A 158 -3.77 15.30 11.73
CA HIS A 158 -2.84 15.96 12.64
C HIS A 158 -3.56 16.81 13.69
N SER A 159 -3.17 16.64 14.95
CA SER A 159 -3.71 17.37 16.09
C SER A 159 -2.67 18.27 16.75
N LYS A 160 -2.86 19.58 16.67
CA LYS A 160 -2.02 20.56 17.38
C LYS A 160 -2.02 20.36 18.91
N THR A 161 -3.11 19.84 19.47
CA THR A 161 -3.22 19.58 20.91
C THR A 161 -2.36 18.38 21.30
N LYS A 162 -2.40 17.30 20.50
CA LYS A 162 -1.52 16.13 20.70
C LYS A 162 -0.05 16.52 20.56
N ALA A 163 0.32 17.27 19.53
CA ALA A 163 1.70 17.72 19.29
C ALA A 163 2.26 18.52 20.47
N LYS A 164 1.43 19.34 21.14
CA LYS A 164 1.86 20.08 22.35
C LYS A 164 2.03 19.18 23.57
N ALA A 165 1.28 18.11 23.66
CA ALA A 165 1.27 17.21 24.82
C ALA A 165 2.30 16.08 24.70
N ASP A 166 2.67 15.69 23.48
CA ASP A 166 3.53 14.54 23.20
C ASP A 166 4.55 14.88 22.11
N HIS A 167 5.84 14.91 22.48
CA HIS A 167 6.95 15.21 21.56
C HIS A 167 7.26 14.08 20.60
N THR A 168 6.73 12.87 20.82
CA THR A 168 6.87 11.73 19.88
C THR A 168 5.82 11.80 18.75
N TYR A 169 4.76 12.56 18.95
CA TYR A 169 3.76 12.82 17.92
C TYR A 169 4.29 13.86 16.92
N PRO A 170 3.98 13.76 15.61
CA PRO A 170 4.42 14.72 14.60
C PRO A 170 4.12 16.17 15.02
N GLN A 171 5.14 17.01 15.04
CA GLN A 171 4.99 18.41 15.52
C GLN A 171 4.34 19.32 14.47
N HIS A 172 4.37 18.91 13.19
CA HIS A 172 3.80 19.64 12.05
C HIS A 172 2.80 18.79 11.28
N PRO A 173 1.82 19.41 10.59
CA PRO A 173 0.88 18.68 9.72
C PRO A 173 1.51 18.18 8.42
N VAL A 174 2.79 18.47 8.20
CA VAL A 174 3.59 17.95 7.09
C VAL A 174 4.78 17.20 7.66
N TYR A 175 5.06 16.02 7.11
CA TYR A 175 6.19 15.19 7.48
C TYR A 175 7.05 14.92 6.25
N ARG A 176 8.38 15.02 6.39
CA ARG A 176 9.34 14.73 5.33
C ARG A 176 10.25 13.60 5.77
N ILE A 177 10.46 12.65 4.88
CA ILE A 177 11.42 11.57 5.04
C ILE A 177 12.04 11.24 3.68
N GLY A 178 13.33 10.91 3.66
CA GLY A 178 14.03 10.58 2.43
C GLY A 178 15.14 9.56 2.64
N TRP A 179 15.53 8.92 1.56
CA TRP A 179 16.53 7.85 1.51
C TRP A 179 17.50 8.12 0.36
N ASP A 180 18.78 8.13 0.67
CA ASP A 180 19.82 8.09 -0.35
C ASP A 180 20.06 6.62 -0.70
N PHE A 181 19.91 6.29 -1.97
CA PHE A 181 20.05 4.92 -2.45
C PHE A 181 21.45 4.69 -3.02
N SER A 182 22.08 3.61 -2.58
CA SER A 182 23.33 3.13 -3.15
C SER A 182 23.12 2.53 -4.54
N GLU A 183 24.18 2.48 -5.36
CA GLU A 183 24.13 1.80 -6.66
C GLU A 183 23.72 0.32 -6.52
N GLN A 184 24.09 -0.32 -5.41
CA GLN A 184 23.68 -1.70 -5.12
C GLN A 184 22.17 -1.80 -4.88
N GLU A 185 21.56 -0.96 -4.06
CA GLU A 185 20.11 -0.96 -3.81
C GLU A 185 19.32 -0.69 -5.11
N ILE A 186 19.81 0.23 -5.94
CA ILE A 186 19.21 0.54 -7.25
C ILE A 186 19.29 -0.67 -8.18
N ALA A 187 20.44 -1.36 -8.23
CA ALA A 187 20.63 -2.56 -9.05
C ALA A 187 19.73 -3.71 -8.58
N GLU A 188 19.68 -3.97 -7.27
CA GLU A 188 18.83 -4.99 -6.65
C GLU A 188 17.33 -4.72 -6.90
N CYS A 189 16.91 -3.45 -6.86
CA CYS A 189 15.55 -3.05 -7.25
C CYS A 189 15.26 -3.42 -8.70
N GLY A 190 16.20 -3.17 -9.62
CA GLY A 190 16.06 -3.54 -11.02
C GLY A 190 15.97 -5.05 -11.23
N GLU A 191 16.73 -5.84 -10.48
CA GLU A 191 16.65 -7.31 -10.51
C GLU A 191 15.28 -7.79 -9.98
N TRP A 192 14.83 -7.23 -8.87
CA TRP A 192 13.52 -7.53 -8.31
C TRP A 192 12.39 -7.18 -9.30
N LEU A 193 12.44 -6.02 -9.95
CA LEU A 193 11.45 -5.61 -10.95
C LEU A 193 11.42 -6.59 -12.14
N ARG A 194 12.58 -6.99 -12.65
CA ARG A 194 12.66 -8.00 -13.72
C ARG A 194 12.05 -9.34 -13.28
N GLY A 195 12.39 -9.80 -12.08
CA GLY A 195 11.80 -11.01 -11.48
C GLY A 195 10.28 -10.92 -11.37
N ARG A 196 9.76 -9.78 -10.90
CA ARG A 196 8.33 -9.52 -10.78
C ARG A 196 7.62 -9.55 -12.14
N PHE A 197 8.21 -9.02 -13.20
CA PHE A 197 7.64 -9.12 -14.54
C PHE A 197 7.65 -10.55 -15.09
N GLU A 198 8.67 -11.36 -14.78
CA GLU A 198 8.66 -12.79 -15.12
C GLU A 198 7.56 -13.57 -14.37
N GLU A 199 7.25 -13.20 -13.13
CA GLU A 199 6.11 -13.74 -12.39
C GLU A 199 4.78 -13.34 -13.05
N ILE A 200 4.60 -12.07 -13.38
CA ILE A 200 3.42 -11.54 -14.06
C ILE A 200 3.20 -12.26 -15.40
N LYS A 201 4.23 -12.37 -16.25
CA LYS A 201 4.16 -13.05 -17.55
C LYS A 201 3.67 -14.49 -17.42
N ARG A 202 4.18 -15.23 -16.45
CA ARG A 202 3.73 -16.61 -16.18
C ARG A 202 2.31 -16.65 -15.66
N ALA A 203 1.96 -15.75 -14.74
CA ALA A 203 0.66 -15.72 -14.12
C ALA A 203 -0.47 -15.26 -15.06
N GLU A 204 -0.19 -14.36 -16.01
CA GLU A 204 -1.19 -13.93 -17.00
C GLU A 204 -1.72 -15.09 -17.88
N ALA A 205 -0.97 -16.18 -18.00
CA ALA A 205 -1.41 -17.37 -18.76
C ALA A 205 -2.26 -18.33 -17.93
N LEU A 206 -2.37 -18.12 -16.61
CA LEU A 206 -3.10 -18.99 -15.70
C LEU A 206 -4.55 -18.53 -15.52
N PRO A 207 -5.51 -19.44 -15.25
CA PRO A 207 -6.85 -19.06 -14.79
C PRO A 207 -6.79 -18.46 -13.37
N ASP A 208 -7.86 -17.79 -12.94
CA ASP A 208 -7.90 -17.02 -11.69
C ASP A 208 -7.64 -17.86 -10.43
N ASP A 209 -8.13 -19.10 -10.41
CA ASP A 209 -7.96 -20.03 -9.30
C ASP A 209 -6.53 -20.59 -9.20
N GLU A 210 -5.79 -20.64 -10.30
CA GLU A 210 -4.40 -21.09 -10.36
C GLU A 210 -3.37 -19.97 -10.18
N LEU A 211 -3.79 -18.70 -10.06
CA LEU A 211 -2.87 -17.59 -9.83
C LEU A 211 -2.06 -17.81 -8.54
N PRO A 212 -0.75 -17.47 -8.53
CA PRO A 212 0.10 -17.62 -7.35
C PRO A 212 -0.50 -16.87 -6.16
N MET A 213 -0.43 -17.46 -4.96
CA MET A 213 -0.89 -16.81 -3.73
C MET A 213 -0.08 -15.54 -3.48
N CYS A 214 -0.77 -14.49 -3.01
CA CYS A 214 -0.07 -13.34 -2.44
C CYS A 214 0.74 -13.76 -1.21
N THR A 215 1.93 -13.20 -1.03
CA THR A 215 2.77 -13.47 0.15
C THR A 215 2.10 -12.95 1.42
N GLU A 216 2.61 -13.37 2.59
CA GLU A 216 2.14 -12.87 3.89
C GLU A 216 2.29 -11.34 3.98
N GLU A 217 3.41 -10.77 3.51
CA GLU A 217 3.64 -9.33 3.44
C GLU A 217 2.58 -8.66 2.55
N GLU A 218 2.32 -9.21 1.36
CA GLU A 218 1.34 -8.68 0.41
C GLU A 218 -0.11 -8.76 0.90
N ARG A 219 -0.42 -9.70 1.81
CA ARG A 219 -1.74 -9.84 2.46
C ARG A 219 -1.88 -9.05 3.76
N TRP A 220 -0.79 -8.45 4.27
CA TRP A 220 -0.71 -7.87 5.61
C TRP A 220 -1.10 -8.88 6.68
N HIS A 221 -0.54 -10.09 6.53
CA HIS A 221 -0.84 -11.21 7.42
C HIS A 221 -0.39 -10.91 8.85
N LYS A 222 -1.31 -11.13 9.79
CA LYS A 222 -1.03 -11.13 11.21
C LYS A 222 -1.11 -12.56 11.71
N ALA A 223 -0.02 -13.04 12.30
CA ALA A 223 0.03 -14.39 12.85
C ALA A 223 -0.97 -14.57 14.01
N ASP A 224 -1.29 -15.82 14.29
CA ASP A 224 -2.05 -16.23 15.45
C ASP A 224 -1.45 -15.65 16.73
N LYS A 225 -2.32 -15.31 17.68
CA LYS A 225 -1.93 -14.90 19.03
C LYS A 225 -2.72 -15.67 20.07
N TRP A 226 -2.09 -15.96 21.17
CA TRP A 226 -2.70 -16.56 22.34
C TRP A 226 -2.78 -15.52 23.45
N ALA A 227 -4.01 -15.10 23.76
CA ALA A 227 -4.27 -14.05 24.73
C ALA A 227 -4.48 -14.69 26.12
N VAL A 228 -3.66 -14.33 27.08
CA VAL A 228 -3.94 -14.62 28.50
C VAL A 228 -5.00 -13.65 28.99
N MET A 229 -6.16 -14.18 29.26
CA MET A 229 -7.35 -13.46 29.73
C MET A 229 -7.52 -13.69 31.23
N LYS A 230 -8.15 -12.72 31.92
CA LYS A 230 -8.53 -12.84 33.31
C LYS A 230 -10.04 -12.72 33.43
N GLU A 231 -10.67 -13.58 34.23
CA GLU A 231 -12.11 -13.52 34.49
C GLU A 231 -12.57 -12.11 34.89
N GLY A 232 -13.66 -11.66 34.26
CA GLY A 232 -14.23 -10.32 34.46
C GLY A 232 -13.50 -9.18 33.74
N ARG A 233 -12.44 -9.44 33.00
CA ARG A 233 -11.71 -8.46 32.20
C ARG A 233 -11.97 -8.68 30.70
N LYS A 234 -12.27 -7.58 29.95
CA LYS A 234 -12.53 -7.63 28.50
C LYS A 234 -11.25 -7.56 27.62
N THR A 235 -10.13 -7.17 28.21
CA THR A 235 -8.86 -7.02 27.46
C THR A 235 -7.85 -8.04 27.96
N ALA A 236 -7.05 -8.55 27.06
CA ALA A 236 -5.96 -9.44 27.39
C ALA A 236 -5.03 -8.82 28.44
N VAL A 237 -4.51 -9.65 29.32
CA VAL A 237 -3.46 -9.28 30.28
C VAL A 237 -2.12 -9.27 29.53
N LYS A 238 -1.90 -10.28 28.69
CA LYS A 238 -0.71 -10.44 27.87
C LYS A 238 -1.04 -11.22 26.59
N LEU A 239 -0.27 -11.00 25.53
CA LEU A 239 -0.37 -11.73 24.26
C LEU A 239 0.93 -12.52 24.07
N TYR A 240 0.80 -13.74 23.56
CA TYR A 240 1.89 -14.64 23.25
C TYR A 240 1.83 -15.09 21.80
N ASP A 241 2.97 -15.53 21.27
CA ASP A 241 3.12 -16.03 19.90
C ASP A 241 2.92 -17.57 19.83
N SER A 242 2.85 -18.25 20.97
CA SER A 242 2.56 -19.67 21.06
C SER A 242 1.55 -19.98 22.17
N GLU A 243 0.81 -21.06 22.00
CA GLU A 243 -0.14 -21.56 22.98
C GLU A 243 0.57 -22.03 24.25
N GLU A 244 1.74 -22.69 24.09
CA GLU A 244 2.54 -23.21 25.18
C GLU A 244 2.96 -22.09 26.15
N GLU A 245 3.51 -20.99 25.64
CA GLU A 245 3.91 -19.84 26.48
C GLU A 245 2.72 -19.19 27.19
N ALA A 246 1.56 -19.11 26.50
CA ALA A 246 0.36 -18.58 27.10
C ALA A 246 -0.17 -19.48 28.21
N GLN A 247 -0.11 -20.80 28.02
CA GLN A 247 -0.56 -21.79 29.00
C GLN A 247 0.36 -21.81 30.22
N GLU A 248 1.69 -21.77 30.06
CA GLU A 248 2.64 -21.61 31.16
C GLU A 248 2.33 -20.39 32.02
N CYS A 249 2.03 -19.24 31.38
CA CYS A 249 1.64 -18.03 32.10
C CYS A 249 0.32 -18.22 32.91
N VAL A 250 -0.66 -18.92 32.36
CA VAL A 250 -1.92 -19.20 33.06
C VAL A 250 -1.66 -20.09 34.28
N GLU A 251 -0.79 -21.11 34.18
CA GLU A 251 -0.42 -21.98 35.29
C GLU A 251 0.26 -21.21 36.43
N GLU A 252 1.10 -20.22 36.10
CA GLU A 252 1.76 -19.34 37.08
C GLU A 252 0.80 -18.37 37.77
N GLU A 253 -0.18 -17.79 37.00
CA GLU A 253 -1.08 -16.75 37.48
C GLU A 253 -2.29 -17.32 38.27
N GLY A 254 -2.67 -18.58 38.00
CA GLY A 254 -3.69 -19.34 38.74
C GLY A 254 -5.10 -19.28 38.11
N ASP A 255 -6.05 -19.92 38.79
CA ASP A 255 -7.38 -20.35 38.32
C ASP A 255 -8.30 -19.30 37.71
N LYS A 256 -7.97 -18.01 37.84
CA LYS A 256 -8.78 -16.92 37.27
C LYS A 256 -8.31 -16.49 35.87
N PHE A 257 -7.29 -17.14 35.36
CA PHE A 257 -6.73 -16.84 34.04
C PHE A 257 -7.02 -18.01 33.09
N TYR A 258 -7.14 -17.69 31.81
CA TYR A 258 -7.36 -18.68 30.75
C TYR A 258 -6.75 -18.17 29.44
N VAL A 259 -6.44 -19.10 28.53
CA VAL A 259 -5.96 -18.78 27.19
C VAL A 259 -7.14 -18.63 26.24
N GLU A 260 -7.15 -17.54 25.46
CA GLU A 260 -8.04 -17.30 24.35
C GLU A 260 -7.21 -17.28 23.06
N HIS A 261 -7.48 -18.23 22.16
CA HIS A 261 -6.86 -18.23 20.84
C HIS A 261 -7.45 -17.09 20.00
N ARG A 262 -6.58 -16.30 19.41
CA ARG A 262 -6.89 -15.23 18.44
C ARG A 262 -6.28 -15.61 17.11
N PRO A 263 -7.10 -16.14 16.17
CA PRO A 263 -6.60 -16.55 14.88
C PRO A 263 -5.96 -15.40 14.13
N GLY A 264 -4.97 -15.74 13.33
CA GLY A 264 -4.32 -14.81 12.41
C GLY A 264 -5.31 -14.22 11.42
N ASP A 265 -4.94 -13.10 10.81
CA ASP A 265 -5.81 -12.39 9.89
C ASP A 265 -5.03 -11.81 8.71
N ASP A 266 -5.61 -11.92 7.53
CA ASP A 266 -5.14 -11.29 6.30
C ASP A 266 -5.90 -9.96 6.08
N SER A 267 -5.55 -8.95 6.88
CA SER A 267 -6.31 -7.70 6.97
C SER A 267 -6.44 -6.96 5.63
N LYS A 268 -5.44 -7.05 4.75
CA LYS A 268 -5.56 -6.46 3.40
C LYS A 268 -6.62 -7.17 2.56
N CYS A 269 -6.71 -8.50 2.64
CA CYS A 269 -7.70 -9.26 1.88
C CYS A 269 -9.12 -8.92 2.29
N ARG A 270 -9.37 -8.63 3.57
CA ARG A 270 -10.70 -8.28 4.08
C ARG A 270 -11.11 -6.85 3.77
N ASP A 271 -10.20 -5.88 3.96
CA ASP A 271 -10.59 -4.48 4.08
C ASP A 271 -10.09 -3.60 2.92
N TYR A 272 -9.08 -4.07 2.14
CA TYR A 272 -8.37 -3.19 1.20
C TYR A 272 -8.19 -3.76 -0.22
N CYS A 273 -8.42 -5.06 -0.42
CA CYS A 273 -8.26 -5.67 -1.73
C CYS A 273 -9.54 -5.53 -2.56
N SER A 274 -9.57 -4.64 -3.55
CA SER A 274 -10.75 -4.45 -4.40
C SER A 274 -11.11 -5.68 -5.26
N ALA A 275 -10.15 -6.60 -5.48
CA ALA A 275 -10.36 -7.85 -6.23
C ALA A 275 -10.72 -9.06 -5.35
N CYS A 276 -11.00 -8.87 -4.05
CA CYS A 276 -11.23 -9.96 -3.10
C CYS A 276 -12.38 -10.88 -3.53
N ALA A 277 -13.46 -10.34 -4.10
CA ALA A 277 -14.63 -11.12 -4.57
C ALA A 277 -14.27 -12.19 -5.62
N PHE A 278 -13.20 -11.98 -6.38
CA PHE A 278 -12.72 -12.89 -7.43
C PHE A 278 -11.61 -13.84 -6.94
N CYS A 279 -11.12 -13.65 -5.72
CA CYS A 279 -9.99 -14.38 -5.14
C CYS A 279 -10.45 -15.65 -4.41
N SER A 280 -9.93 -16.82 -4.80
CA SER A 280 -10.23 -18.11 -4.14
C SER A 280 -9.80 -18.10 -2.67
N HIS A 281 -8.63 -17.53 -2.35
CA HIS A 281 -8.16 -17.40 -0.98
C HIS A 281 -9.12 -16.58 -0.08
N TYR A 282 -9.63 -15.46 -0.58
CA TYR A 282 -10.61 -14.67 0.18
C TYR A 282 -11.90 -15.45 0.43
N LYS A 283 -12.38 -16.21 -0.57
CA LYS A 283 -13.56 -17.07 -0.41
C LYS A 283 -13.36 -18.15 0.66
N GLU A 284 -12.17 -18.73 0.75
CA GLU A 284 -11.81 -19.67 1.81
C GLU A 284 -11.73 -18.96 3.18
N LEU A 285 -11.12 -17.75 3.22
CA LEU A 285 -10.97 -16.97 4.44
C LEU A 285 -12.31 -16.64 5.10
N ILE A 286 -13.32 -16.25 4.31
CA ILE A 286 -14.65 -15.91 4.85
C ILE A 286 -15.47 -17.15 5.23
N ASN A 287 -15.29 -18.29 4.54
CA ASN A 287 -15.99 -19.53 4.84
C ASN A 287 -15.46 -20.23 6.11
N ASN A 288 -14.25 -19.92 6.56
CA ASN A 288 -13.66 -20.51 7.77
C ASN A 288 -13.94 -19.68 9.06
N VAL A 289 -14.77 -18.64 8.96
CA VAL A 289 -15.12 -17.76 10.10
C VAL A 289 -16.46 -18.15 10.77
N ASP A 290 -17.15 -19.21 10.26
CA ASP A 290 -18.40 -19.75 10.84
C ASP A 290 -18.10 -20.88 11.87
#